data_5fe7c464de008cb7510e961d38cc6e1f
#
_entry.id   5fe7c464de008cb7510e961d38cc6e1f
#
_cell.length_a   1.000
_cell.length_b   1.000
_cell.length_c   1.000
_cell.angle_alpha   90.00
_cell.angle_beta   90.00
_cell.angle_gamma   90.00
#
_symmetry.space_group_name_H-M   'P 1'
#
loop_
_entity.id
_entity.type
_entity.pdbx_description
1 polymer ?
#
loop_
_entity_poly.entity_id
_entity_poly.type
_entity_poly.pdbx_seq_one_letter_code
_entity_poly.pdbx_strand_id
1 'polypeptide(L)'
;VRPHNLVTEDTTIGINLAAVDMITERFTRHVRLGFLEVLRTSPRITADRVKTMRYSDYLVGLKPPLSVNTVRLSGLRGTSMVVIDPSVVFAALDNFFGGFGRGIEGLPPGRMFTPTETRIINIMLEVIFASVHEAWAPIMDIQCEPVASEINPQFVQIVDENDLVIVCHLEVELLGKERGSIDIVYPFSTLKPIRDVLRGRVQDSDDPSVDHDIWARELAGAASDAELEHRVLLGEIELTLGDFNKMKLGDVLDLRKFDFARVLIDDIPLFEAEVGTANGYAAARLLKAIELAEA
;
A
#
# COMPACT_ATOMS: atom_id res chain seq x y z
N VAL A 1 -31.23 -27.88 -2.04
CA VAL A 1 -30.44 -27.02 -2.92
C VAL A 1 -30.34 -25.68 -2.20
N ARG A 2 -29.18 -25.33 -1.65
CA ARG A 2 -28.94 -23.98 -1.08
C ARG A 2 -28.75 -23.00 -2.25
N PRO A 3 -29.40 -21.83 -2.26
CA PRO A 3 -29.15 -20.84 -3.29
C PRO A 3 -27.68 -20.40 -3.18
N HIS A 4 -26.90 -20.65 -4.23
CA HIS A 4 -25.51 -20.22 -4.33
C HIS A 4 -25.54 -18.79 -4.88
N ASN A 5 -25.09 -17.85 -4.06
CA ASN A 5 -25.07 -16.43 -4.43
C ASN A 5 -23.73 -16.14 -5.09
N LEU A 6 -23.67 -16.14 -6.41
CA LEU A 6 -22.46 -15.92 -7.22
C LEU A 6 -21.82 -14.53 -7.02
N VAL A 7 -22.49 -13.62 -6.31
CA VAL A 7 -21.99 -12.26 -6.03
C VAL A 7 -21.13 -12.20 -4.76
N THR A 8 -21.12 -13.26 -3.95
CA THR A 8 -20.38 -13.31 -2.67
C THR A 8 -19.13 -14.18 -2.72
N GLU A 9 -18.71 -14.64 -3.89
CA GLU A 9 -17.45 -15.39 -3.98
C GLU A 9 -16.27 -14.42 -4.10
N ASP A 10 -15.38 -14.50 -3.11
CA ASP A 10 -14.11 -13.77 -2.95
C ASP A 10 -13.18 -13.80 -4.19
N THR A 11 -13.47 -14.68 -5.15
CA THR A 11 -12.70 -14.87 -6.38
C THR A 11 -12.91 -13.80 -7.44
N THR A 12 -14.00 -13.05 -7.39
CA THR A 12 -14.32 -12.02 -8.42
C THR A 12 -13.60 -10.69 -8.17
N ILE A 13 -13.17 -10.43 -6.92
CA ILE A 13 -12.63 -9.12 -6.52
C ILE A 13 -11.10 -9.05 -6.76
N GLY A 14 -10.42 -10.19 -6.83
CA GLY A 14 -8.99 -10.23 -7.17
C GLY A 14 -8.01 -9.77 -6.07
N ILE A 15 -8.50 -9.29 -4.92
CA ILE A 15 -7.70 -9.01 -3.72
C ILE A 15 -7.83 -10.18 -2.75
N ASN A 16 -6.71 -10.59 -2.15
CA ASN A 16 -6.72 -11.60 -1.10
C ASN A 16 -7.20 -11.00 0.23
N LEU A 17 -8.50 -11.18 0.54
CA LEU A 17 -9.09 -10.67 1.78
C LEU A 17 -8.47 -11.32 3.02
N ALA A 18 -8.00 -12.57 2.94
CA ALA A 18 -7.31 -13.21 4.05
C ALA A 18 -6.02 -12.46 4.45
N ALA A 19 -5.32 -11.85 3.49
CA ALA A 19 -4.17 -10.99 3.80
C ALA A 19 -4.60 -9.74 4.58
N VAL A 20 -5.72 -9.15 4.20
CA VAL A 20 -6.27 -7.96 4.91
C VAL A 20 -6.78 -8.36 6.29
N ASP A 21 -7.38 -9.54 6.47
CA ASP A 21 -7.74 -10.08 7.78
C ASP A 21 -6.51 -10.22 8.68
N MET A 22 -5.39 -10.76 8.17
CA MET A 22 -4.14 -10.87 8.94
C MET A 22 -3.57 -9.50 9.35
N ILE A 23 -3.62 -8.50 8.45
CA ILE A 23 -3.22 -7.13 8.76
C ILE A 23 -4.13 -6.57 9.86
N THR A 24 -5.44 -6.80 9.76
CA THR A 24 -6.43 -6.34 10.75
C THR A 24 -6.21 -7.00 12.11
N GLU A 25 -5.84 -8.27 12.17
CA GLU A 25 -5.49 -8.94 13.42
C GLU A 25 -4.20 -8.38 14.05
N ARG A 26 -3.18 -8.06 13.23
CA ARG A 26 -1.97 -7.38 13.71
C ARG A 26 -2.31 -5.98 14.23
N PHE A 27 -3.07 -5.22 13.46
CA PHE A 27 -3.57 -3.92 13.86
C PHE A 27 -4.30 -3.97 15.21
N THR A 28 -5.21 -4.93 15.40
CA THR A 28 -5.95 -5.12 16.65
C THR A 28 -5.03 -5.33 17.85
N ARG A 29 -3.93 -6.06 17.68
CA ARG A 29 -2.92 -6.26 18.73
C ARG A 29 -2.19 -4.98 19.08
N HIS A 30 -1.73 -4.24 18.06
CA HIS A 30 -0.98 -2.99 18.25
C HIS A 30 -1.85 -1.89 18.85
N VAL A 31 -3.07 -1.69 18.35
CA VAL A 31 -3.98 -0.65 18.86
C VAL A 31 -4.41 -0.93 20.30
N ARG A 32 -4.56 -2.22 20.69
CA ARG A 32 -4.84 -2.59 22.06
C ARG A 32 -3.70 -2.20 23.02
N LEU A 33 -2.45 -2.42 22.59
CA LEU A 33 -1.26 -2.03 23.37
C LEU A 33 -1.14 -0.51 23.47
N GLY A 34 -1.33 0.21 22.37
CA GLY A 34 -1.27 1.67 22.34
C GLY A 34 -2.38 2.32 23.18
N PHE A 35 -3.60 1.78 23.15
CA PHE A 35 -4.67 2.27 24.04
C PHE A 35 -4.41 1.95 25.52
N LEU A 36 -3.79 0.81 25.85
CA LEU A 36 -3.37 0.51 27.21
C LEU A 36 -2.38 1.56 27.72
N GLU A 37 -1.43 1.97 26.92
CA GLU A 37 -0.41 2.96 27.28
C GLU A 37 -1.04 4.34 27.51
N VAL A 38 -1.89 4.79 26.58
CA VAL A 38 -2.47 6.14 26.58
C VAL A 38 -3.63 6.26 27.58
N LEU A 39 -4.54 5.30 27.58
CA LEU A 39 -5.75 5.33 28.41
C LEU A 39 -5.54 4.64 29.79
N ARG A 40 -4.37 4.02 30.00
CA ARG A 40 -4.02 3.24 31.22
C ARG A 40 -5.05 2.17 31.57
N THR A 41 -5.74 1.68 30.56
CA THR A 41 -6.80 0.69 30.65
C THR A 41 -6.66 -0.29 29.51
N SER A 42 -6.79 -1.60 29.80
CA SER A 42 -6.73 -2.62 28.77
C SER A 42 -8.10 -2.76 28.07
N PRO A 43 -8.27 -2.24 26.85
CA PRO A 43 -9.50 -2.44 26.11
C PRO A 43 -9.61 -3.89 25.65
N ARG A 44 -10.84 -4.38 25.55
CA ARG A 44 -11.13 -5.59 24.80
C ARG A 44 -11.47 -5.18 23.39
N ILE A 45 -10.63 -5.57 22.44
CA ILE A 45 -10.83 -5.26 21.03
C ILE A 45 -10.92 -6.57 20.26
N THR A 46 -11.98 -6.71 19.49
CA THR A 46 -12.21 -7.86 18.60
C THR A 46 -12.44 -7.37 17.19
N ALA A 47 -11.74 -7.96 16.24
CA ALA A 47 -11.94 -7.67 14.83
C ALA A 47 -12.96 -8.64 14.24
N ASP A 48 -13.89 -8.10 13.47
CA ASP A 48 -14.73 -8.89 12.58
C ASP A 48 -13.92 -9.31 11.34
N ARG A 49 -14.46 -10.29 10.59
CA ARG A 49 -13.94 -10.59 9.25
C ARG A 49 -14.10 -9.37 8.35
N VAL A 50 -13.05 -9.10 7.59
CA VAL A 50 -13.05 -8.03 6.61
C VAL A 50 -14.18 -8.22 5.59
N LYS A 51 -14.91 -7.16 5.32
CA LYS A 51 -16.06 -7.15 4.40
C LYS A 51 -15.78 -6.22 3.23
N THR A 52 -16.24 -6.63 2.06
CA THR A 52 -16.25 -5.76 0.89
C THR A 52 -17.69 -5.39 0.58
N MET A 53 -17.95 -4.09 0.40
CA MET A 53 -19.26 -3.57 0.07
C MET A 53 -19.15 -2.30 -0.79
N ARG A 54 -20.26 -1.79 -1.30
CA ARG A 54 -20.26 -0.48 -1.95
C ARG A 54 -20.12 0.63 -0.92
N TYR A 55 -19.48 1.71 -1.31
CA TYR A 55 -19.31 2.85 -0.43
C TYR A 55 -20.63 3.45 0.03
N SER A 56 -21.62 3.55 -0.87
CA SER A 56 -23.00 3.96 -0.54
C SER A 56 -23.63 3.08 0.55
N ASP A 57 -23.49 1.75 0.45
CA ASP A 57 -24.09 0.81 1.39
C ASP A 57 -23.42 0.94 2.78
N TYR A 58 -22.11 1.20 2.80
CA TYR A 58 -21.37 1.47 4.04
C TYR A 58 -21.87 2.76 4.69
N LEU A 59 -22.00 3.86 3.94
CA LEU A 59 -22.49 5.14 4.46
C LEU A 59 -23.91 5.07 5.04
N VAL A 60 -24.80 4.32 4.40
CA VAL A 60 -26.18 4.10 4.87
C VAL A 60 -26.19 3.36 6.22
N GLY A 61 -25.21 2.48 6.46
CA GLY A 61 -25.06 1.76 7.72
C GLY A 61 -24.62 2.63 8.90
N LEU A 62 -24.02 3.78 8.63
CA LEU A 62 -23.48 4.69 9.64
C LEU A 62 -24.57 5.61 10.21
N LYS A 63 -24.60 5.75 11.52
CA LYS A 63 -25.54 6.63 12.23
C LYS A 63 -24.80 7.83 12.79
N PRO A 64 -24.92 9.02 12.18
CA PRO A 64 -24.29 10.22 12.74
C PRO A 64 -24.93 10.61 14.09
N PRO A 65 -24.19 11.29 14.98
CA PRO A 65 -22.84 11.82 14.79
C PRO A 65 -21.75 10.78 15.02
N LEU A 66 -20.66 10.83 14.24
CA LEU A 66 -19.50 9.94 14.32
C LEU A 66 -18.22 10.79 14.21
N SER A 67 -17.08 10.25 14.62
CA SER A 67 -15.80 10.85 14.28
C SER A 67 -15.28 10.18 13.01
N VAL A 68 -15.40 10.88 11.88
CA VAL A 68 -14.98 10.40 10.55
C VAL A 68 -13.72 11.13 10.14
N ASN A 69 -12.62 10.41 9.98
CA ASN A 69 -11.32 10.98 9.71
C ASN A 69 -10.77 10.42 8.40
N THR A 70 -10.54 11.30 7.45
CA THR A 70 -9.92 10.93 6.19
C THR A 70 -8.40 10.95 6.31
N VAL A 71 -7.76 9.94 5.77
CA VAL A 71 -6.33 9.67 5.96
C VAL A 71 -5.71 9.29 4.63
N ARG A 72 -4.59 9.91 4.30
CA ARG A 72 -3.73 9.47 3.19
C ARG A 72 -2.70 8.48 3.72
N LEU A 73 -2.57 7.36 3.01
CA LEU A 73 -1.57 6.34 3.32
C LEU A 73 -0.41 6.49 2.34
N SER A 74 0.78 6.82 2.83
CA SER A 74 1.98 6.92 1.99
C SER A 74 2.28 5.57 1.33
N GLY A 75 2.74 5.60 0.08
CA GLY A 75 2.95 4.36 -0.68
C GLY A 75 1.70 3.75 -1.31
N LEU A 76 0.49 4.19 -0.90
CA LEU A 76 -0.79 3.83 -1.52
C LEU A 76 -1.42 5.02 -2.20
N ARG A 77 -2.18 4.77 -3.27
CA ARG A 77 -2.89 5.84 -3.99
C ARG A 77 -4.30 6.00 -3.41
N GLY A 78 -4.71 7.25 -3.20
CA GLY A 78 -6.05 7.59 -2.73
C GLY A 78 -6.10 7.90 -1.24
N THR A 79 -7.31 8.08 -0.75
CA THR A 79 -7.61 8.45 0.64
C THR A 79 -8.43 7.34 1.28
N SER A 80 -8.02 6.91 2.46
CA SER A 80 -8.72 5.95 3.32
C SER A 80 -9.47 6.69 4.41
N MET A 81 -10.29 5.99 5.18
CA MET A 81 -11.12 6.60 6.22
C MET A 81 -11.02 5.79 7.51
N VAL A 82 -10.92 6.49 8.63
CA VAL A 82 -11.03 5.94 9.98
C VAL A 82 -12.28 6.52 10.64
N VAL A 83 -13.20 5.65 11.04
CA VAL A 83 -14.47 6.03 11.69
C VAL A 83 -14.44 5.54 13.12
N ILE A 84 -14.71 6.43 14.06
CA ILE A 84 -14.73 6.13 15.49
C ILE A 84 -16.13 6.44 16.05
N ASP A 85 -16.73 5.43 16.68
CA ASP A 85 -18.00 5.59 17.36
C ASP A 85 -17.88 6.55 18.56
N PRO A 86 -18.83 7.46 18.80
CA PRO A 86 -18.81 8.38 19.92
C PRO A 86 -18.72 7.70 21.29
N SER A 87 -19.30 6.51 21.44
CA SER A 87 -19.23 5.75 22.70
C SER A 87 -17.78 5.42 23.07
N VAL A 88 -16.93 5.09 22.07
CA VAL A 88 -15.50 4.86 22.27
C VAL A 88 -14.80 6.15 22.71
N VAL A 89 -15.15 7.29 22.07
CA VAL A 89 -14.57 8.60 22.41
C VAL A 89 -14.91 8.99 23.84
N PHE A 90 -16.18 8.82 24.25
CA PHE A 90 -16.60 9.18 25.60
C PHE A 90 -16.06 8.24 26.67
N ALA A 91 -15.98 6.94 26.38
CA ALA A 91 -15.36 5.99 27.29
C ALA A 91 -13.85 6.29 27.46
N ALA A 92 -13.17 6.66 26.37
CA ALA A 92 -11.77 7.09 26.42
C ALA A 92 -11.60 8.40 27.20
N LEU A 93 -12.51 9.36 27.01
CA LEU A 93 -12.52 10.63 27.74
C LEU A 93 -12.69 10.40 29.25
N ASP A 94 -13.66 9.58 29.65
CA ASP A 94 -13.92 9.26 31.06
C ASP A 94 -12.71 8.57 31.70
N ASN A 95 -12.10 7.60 31.01
CA ASN A 95 -10.88 6.95 31.47
C ASN A 95 -9.69 7.91 31.59
N PHE A 96 -9.54 8.82 30.66
CA PHE A 96 -8.45 9.80 30.66
C PHE A 96 -8.52 10.72 31.90
N PHE A 97 -9.74 11.04 32.35
CA PHE A 97 -9.98 11.82 33.58
C PHE A 97 -10.10 10.97 34.86
N GLY A 98 -9.79 9.67 34.76
CA GLY A 98 -9.78 8.78 35.94
C GLY A 98 -11.15 8.23 36.32
N GLY A 99 -12.14 8.30 35.45
CA GLY A 99 -13.44 7.66 35.58
C GLY A 99 -13.38 6.14 35.32
N PHE A 100 -14.57 5.50 35.42
CA PHE A 100 -14.69 4.04 35.22
C PHE A 100 -15.11 3.62 33.82
N GLY A 101 -14.98 4.50 32.84
CA GLY A 101 -15.34 4.23 31.43
C GLY A 101 -16.86 4.14 31.21
N ARG A 102 -17.64 4.79 32.03
CA ARG A 102 -19.09 4.93 31.84
C ARG A 102 -19.30 5.96 30.75
N GLY A 103 -19.30 5.51 29.49
CA GLY A 103 -19.64 6.35 28.35
C GLY A 103 -21.04 6.92 28.48
N ILE A 104 -21.30 8.05 27.86
CA ILE A 104 -22.66 8.59 27.70
C ILE A 104 -23.25 7.86 26.50
N GLU A 105 -24.45 7.33 26.57
CA GLU A 105 -25.19 6.76 25.47
C GLU A 105 -25.29 7.78 24.31
N GLY A 106 -24.38 7.72 23.37
CA GLY A 106 -24.39 8.47 22.13
C GLY A 106 -24.37 10.00 22.27
N LEU A 107 -24.05 10.66 21.17
CA LEU A 107 -24.23 12.11 21.06
C LEU A 107 -25.69 12.40 20.64
N PRO A 108 -26.32 13.43 21.23
CA PRO A 108 -27.58 13.92 20.70
C PRO A 108 -27.43 14.33 19.24
N PRO A 109 -28.43 14.06 18.38
CA PRO A 109 -28.37 14.46 16.98
C PRO A 109 -28.03 15.95 16.83
N GLY A 110 -27.06 16.27 15.96
CA GLY A 110 -26.63 17.64 15.68
C GLY A 110 -25.63 18.25 16.68
N ARG A 111 -25.18 17.52 17.71
CA ARG A 111 -24.13 18.01 18.58
C ARG A 111 -22.75 17.79 17.93
N MET A 112 -21.92 18.81 17.99
CA MET A 112 -20.51 18.72 17.60
C MET A 112 -19.64 18.26 18.77
N PHE A 113 -18.49 17.69 18.48
CA PHE A 113 -17.48 17.39 19.50
C PHE A 113 -16.92 18.69 20.08
N THR A 114 -16.76 18.72 21.39
CA THR A 114 -16.09 19.83 22.08
C THR A 114 -14.59 19.79 21.83
N PRO A 115 -13.86 20.90 22.07
CA PRO A 115 -12.39 20.92 21.92
C PRO A 115 -11.67 19.84 22.73
N THR A 116 -12.18 19.48 23.90
CA THR A 116 -11.62 18.44 24.76
C THR A 116 -11.84 17.04 24.13
N GLU A 117 -13.04 16.78 23.64
CA GLU A 117 -13.37 15.52 22.92
C GLU A 117 -12.53 15.39 21.65
N THR A 118 -12.39 16.46 20.89
CA THR A 118 -11.52 16.49 19.69
C THR A 118 -10.06 16.21 20.06
N ARG A 119 -9.57 16.70 21.20
CA ARG A 119 -8.21 16.40 21.67
C ARG A 119 -8.04 14.91 21.98
N ILE A 120 -9.03 14.27 22.59
CA ILE A 120 -9.00 12.82 22.85
C ILE A 120 -9.06 12.04 21.53
N ILE A 121 -9.92 12.45 20.58
CA ILE A 121 -9.96 11.85 19.23
C ILE A 121 -8.58 11.90 18.59
N ASN A 122 -7.90 13.03 18.63
CA ASN A 122 -6.57 13.16 18.04
C ASN A 122 -5.54 12.24 18.70
N ILE A 123 -5.55 12.12 20.02
CA ILE A 123 -4.69 11.17 20.75
C ILE A 123 -4.99 9.73 20.33
N MET A 124 -6.25 9.36 20.18
CA MET A 124 -6.64 8.04 19.70
C MET A 124 -6.20 7.80 18.26
N LEU A 125 -6.32 8.81 17.39
CA LEU A 125 -5.87 8.74 16.00
C LEU A 125 -4.35 8.55 15.89
N GLU A 126 -3.56 9.23 16.74
CA GLU A 126 -2.11 9.02 16.80
C GLU A 126 -1.78 7.54 17.09
N VAL A 127 -2.48 6.94 18.06
CA VAL A 127 -2.32 5.50 18.39
C VAL A 127 -2.77 4.61 17.22
N ILE A 128 -3.89 4.93 16.59
CA ILE A 128 -4.43 4.17 15.45
C ILE A 128 -3.44 4.24 14.29
N PHE A 129 -2.90 5.40 13.96
CA PHE A 129 -1.96 5.58 12.84
C PHE A 129 -0.64 4.84 13.07
N ALA A 130 -0.08 4.92 14.29
CA ALA A 130 1.09 4.13 14.66
C ALA A 130 0.79 2.62 14.56
N SER A 131 -0.38 2.19 14.97
CA SER A 131 -0.79 0.78 14.90
C SER A 131 -1.02 0.30 13.45
N VAL A 132 -1.52 1.16 12.56
CA VAL A 132 -1.63 0.87 11.12
C VAL A 132 -0.23 0.70 10.51
N HIS A 133 0.69 1.62 10.80
CA HIS A 133 2.08 1.53 10.36
C HIS A 133 2.70 0.17 10.74
N GLU A 134 2.66 -0.19 12.02
CA GLU A 134 3.21 -1.45 12.53
C GLU A 134 2.52 -2.70 11.93
N ALA A 135 1.22 -2.62 11.71
CA ALA A 135 0.47 -3.75 11.12
C ALA A 135 0.85 -3.99 9.66
N TRP A 136 1.15 -2.93 8.91
CA TRP A 136 1.54 -2.98 7.51
C TRP A 136 3.05 -3.17 7.29
N ALA A 137 3.89 -2.86 8.29
CA ALA A 137 5.35 -2.90 8.18
C ALA A 137 5.92 -4.20 7.55
N PRO A 138 5.38 -5.41 7.82
CA PRO A 138 5.87 -6.63 7.18
C PRO A 138 5.60 -6.69 5.66
N ILE A 139 4.66 -5.88 5.16
CA ILE A 139 4.25 -5.88 3.75
C ILE A 139 4.86 -4.69 3.04
N MET A 140 4.68 -3.50 3.59
CA MET A 140 5.21 -2.26 3.06
C MET A 140 5.23 -1.17 4.15
N ASP A 141 6.14 -0.22 4.03
CA ASP A 141 6.18 0.95 4.90
C ASP A 141 5.05 1.92 4.53
N ILE A 142 4.09 2.10 5.44
CA ILE A 142 2.94 2.99 5.28
C ILE A 142 2.97 4.02 6.41
N GLN A 143 2.95 5.30 6.05
CA GLN A 143 2.74 6.40 6.98
C GLN A 143 1.32 6.95 6.80
N CYS A 144 0.66 7.26 7.90
CA CYS A 144 -0.68 7.81 7.91
C CYS A 144 -0.63 9.34 8.04
N GLU A 145 -1.15 10.06 7.06
CA GLU A 145 -1.26 11.51 7.08
C GLU A 145 -2.74 11.90 7.21
N PRO A 146 -3.15 12.59 8.30
CA PRO A 146 -4.52 13.06 8.44
C PRO A 146 -4.82 14.13 7.38
N VAL A 147 -5.99 14.04 6.76
CA VAL A 147 -6.44 14.99 5.71
C VAL A 147 -7.55 15.90 6.23
N ALA A 148 -8.64 15.31 6.74
CA ALA A 148 -9.77 16.05 7.27
C ALA A 148 -10.50 15.21 8.33
N SER A 149 -11.26 15.88 9.19
CA SER A 149 -12.10 15.26 10.21
C SER A 149 -13.51 15.85 10.14
N GLU A 150 -14.53 14.98 10.04
CA GLU A 150 -15.93 15.34 9.89
C GLU A 150 -16.77 14.57 10.90
N ILE A 151 -17.97 15.08 11.19
CA ILE A 151 -18.91 14.45 12.13
C ILE A 151 -19.99 13.68 11.38
N ASN A 152 -20.30 14.14 10.20
CA ASN A 152 -21.30 13.51 9.35
C ASN A 152 -20.61 12.78 8.18
N PRO A 153 -20.74 11.46 8.10
CA PRO A 153 -20.12 10.66 7.03
C PRO A 153 -20.60 11.05 5.63
N GLN A 154 -21.77 11.67 5.50
CA GLN A 154 -22.28 12.11 4.19
C GLN A 154 -21.48 13.26 3.56
N PHE A 155 -20.69 13.99 4.35
CA PHE A 155 -19.81 15.05 3.83
C PHE A 155 -18.41 14.54 3.44
N VAL A 156 -18.16 13.26 3.66
CA VAL A 156 -16.89 12.63 3.34
C VAL A 156 -17.02 11.85 2.05
N GLN A 157 -16.19 12.18 1.08
CA GLN A 157 -16.11 11.44 -0.17
C GLN A 157 -14.66 10.98 -0.38
N ILE A 158 -14.43 9.68 -0.23
CA ILE A 158 -13.12 9.05 -0.48
C ILE A 158 -13.07 8.39 -1.87
N VAL A 159 -14.23 7.97 -2.39
CA VAL A 159 -14.45 7.36 -3.71
C VAL A 159 -15.88 7.65 -4.17
N ASP A 160 -16.23 7.23 -5.38
CA ASP A 160 -17.60 7.32 -5.87
C ASP A 160 -18.55 6.37 -5.11
N GLU A 161 -19.82 6.72 -5.02
CA GLU A 161 -20.83 5.98 -4.24
C GLU A 161 -20.95 4.50 -4.63
N ASN A 162 -20.73 4.20 -5.92
CA ASN A 162 -20.82 2.84 -6.47
C ASN A 162 -19.51 2.04 -6.35
N ASP A 163 -18.43 2.69 -5.94
CA ASP A 163 -17.14 2.02 -5.80
C ASP A 163 -17.13 1.08 -4.60
N LEU A 164 -16.33 0.04 -4.73
CA LEU A 164 -16.14 -0.94 -3.67
C LEU A 164 -15.15 -0.41 -2.63
N VAL A 165 -15.50 -0.65 -1.38
CA VAL A 165 -14.63 -0.40 -0.22
C VAL A 165 -14.45 -1.69 0.58
N ILE A 166 -13.30 -1.80 1.22
CA ILE A 166 -12.92 -2.88 2.12
C ILE A 166 -13.01 -2.30 3.53
N VAL A 167 -13.87 -2.90 4.37
CA VAL A 167 -14.16 -2.44 5.71
C VAL A 167 -13.57 -3.40 6.73
N CYS A 168 -12.67 -2.90 7.54
CA CYS A 168 -12.11 -3.57 8.71
C CYS A 168 -12.83 -3.03 9.95
N HIS A 169 -13.77 -3.80 10.48
CA HIS A 169 -14.60 -3.44 11.62
C HIS A 169 -14.03 -4.01 12.92
N LEU A 170 -13.85 -3.15 13.92
CA LEU A 170 -13.38 -3.54 15.25
C LEU A 170 -14.42 -3.16 16.29
N GLU A 171 -14.87 -4.12 17.07
CA GLU A 171 -15.62 -3.84 18.31
C GLU A 171 -14.63 -3.50 19.42
N VAL A 172 -14.86 -2.38 20.10
CA VAL A 172 -14.04 -1.88 21.20
C VAL A 172 -14.88 -1.80 22.46
N GLU A 173 -14.48 -2.54 23.48
CA GLU A 173 -15.06 -2.49 24.82
C GLU A 173 -14.00 -1.91 25.76
N LEU A 174 -14.18 -0.65 26.17
CA LEU A 174 -13.43 -0.02 27.23
C LEU A 174 -14.09 -0.35 28.57
N LEU A 175 -13.46 -0.03 29.71
CA LEU A 175 -13.94 -0.36 31.07
C LEU A 175 -15.44 -0.03 31.27
N GLY A 176 -16.30 -0.95 30.98
CA GLY A 176 -17.74 -0.78 31.05
C GLY A 176 -18.44 -1.79 30.18
N LYS A 177 -19.75 -1.83 30.19
CA LYS A 177 -20.55 -2.71 29.32
C LYS A 177 -20.84 -2.09 27.95
N GLU A 178 -20.40 -0.86 27.73
CA GLU A 178 -20.67 -0.15 26.48
C GLU A 178 -19.67 -0.58 25.42
N ARG A 179 -20.19 -0.99 24.28
CA ARG A 179 -19.45 -1.38 23.10
C ARG A 179 -19.56 -0.27 22.07
N GLY A 180 -18.47 0.14 21.54
CA GLY A 180 -18.40 0.99 20.38
C GLY A 180 -17.58 0.34 19.29
N SER A 181 -17.42 1.02 18.17
CA SER A 181 -16.65 0.51 17.04
C SER A 181 -15.60 1.47 16.54
N ILE A 182 -14.59 0.89 15.92
CA ILE A 182 -13.61 1.60 15.08
C ILE A 182 -13.57 0.89 13.75
N ASP A 183 -13.83 1.62 12.68
CA ASP A 183 -13.74 1.10 11.31
C ASP A 183 -12.54 1.71 10.60
N ILE A 184 -11.79 0.87 9.89
CA ILE A 184 -10.82 1.33 8.89
C ILE A 184 -11.36 0.93 7.53
N VAL A 185 -11.51 1.92 6.65
CA VAL A 185 -12.11 1.74 5.35
C VAL A 185 -11.10 2.06 4.27
N TYR A 186 -10.75 1.05 3.49
CA TYR A 186 -9.85 1.17 2.35
C TYR A 186 -10.65 1.15 1.05
N PRO A 187 -10.49 2.14 0.16
CA PRO A 187 -10.98 1.99 -1.20
C PRO A 187 -10.37 0.77 -1.87
N PHE A 188 -11.18 0.03 -2.62
CA PHE A 188 -10.67 -1.10 -3.40
C PHE A 188 -9.58 -0.70 -4.39
N SER A 189 -9.73 0.48 -5.01
CA SER A 189 -8.74 1.07 -5.91
C SER A 189 -7.38 1.32 -5.27
N THR A 190 -7.37 1.59 -3.95
CA THR A 190 -6.14 1.82 -3.15
C THR A 190 -5.34 0.54 -2.96
N LEU A 191 -6.01 -0.61 -2.75
CA LEU A 191 -5.35 -1.90 -2.52
C LEU A 191 -5.10 -2.70 -3.81
N LYS A 192 -5.79 -2.36 -4.91
CA LYS A 192 -5.65 -3.04 -6.20
C LYS A 192 -4.21 -3.09 -6.73
N PRO A 193 -3.39 -2.03 -6.66
CA PRO A 193 -2.01 -2.05 -7.16
C PRO A 193 -1.09 -3.02 -6.40
N ILE A 194 -1.38 -3.25 -5.11
CA ILE A 194 -0.56 -4.11 -4.23
C ILE A 194 -1.11 -5.53 -4.07
N ARG A 195 -2.14 -5.90 -4.86
CA ARG A 195 -2.79 -7.22 -4.77
C ARG A 195 -1.83 -8.40 -4.88
N ASP A 196 -0.81 -8.27 -5.72
CA ASP A 196 0.15 -9.34 -5.96
C ASP A 196 1.12 -9.49 -4.77
N VAL A 197 1.46 -8.38 -4.12
CA VAL A 197 2.22 -8.37 -2.86
C VAL A 197 1.39 -9.00 -1.72
N LEU A 198 0.08 -8.69 -1.67
CA LEU A 198 -0.84 -9.29 -0.70
C LEU A 198 -1.05 -10.79 -0.93
N ARG A 199 -0.93 -11.28 -2.17
CA ARG A 199 -1.02 -12.72 -2.49
C ARG A 199 0.25 -13.49 -2.11
N GLY A 200 1.43 -12.93 -2.42
CA GLY A 200 2.71 -13.62 -2.22
C GLY A 200 3.00 -13.91 -0.75
N ARG A 201 2.70 -12.99 0.15
CA ARG A 201 3.07 -13.11 1.56
C ARG A 201 2.12 -13.93 2.45
N VAL A 202 0.93 -14.29 1.97
CA VAL A 202 0.04 -15.21 2.72
C VAL A 202 0.49 -16.66 2.59
N GLN A 203 1.16 -17.02 1.48
CA GLN A 203 1.71 -18.35 1.32
C GLN A 203 2.99 -18.58 2.16
N ASP A 204 3.72 -17.50 2.49
CA ASP A 204 4.96 -17.59 3.29
C ASP A 204 4.73 -17.61 4.81
N SER A 205 3.51 -17.34 5.28
CA SER A 205 3.23 -17.24 6.73
C SER A 205 3.00 -18.56 7.44
N ASP A 206 2.89 -19.68 6.72
CA ASP A 206 2.70 -20.99 7.33
C ASP A 206 4.02 -21.75 7.62
N ASP A 207 5.19 -21.21 7.17
CA ASP A 207 6.49 -21.79 7.50
C ASP A 207 7.48 -20.67 7.91
N PRO A 208 7.67 -20.43 9.23
CA PRO A 208 8.64 -19.45 9.72
C PRO A 208 10.10 -19.85 9.47
N SER A 209 10.36 -20.97 8.83
CA SER A 209 11.70 -21.49 8.52
C SER A 209 12.16 -21.27 7.08
N VAL A 210 11.33 -20.66 6.22
CA VAL A 210 11.80 -20.22 4.90
C VAL A 210 12.65 -18.98 5.09
N ASP A 211 13.92 -19.24 5.17
CA ASP A 211 14.98 -18.25 5.34
C ASP A 211 14.96 -17.29 4.17
N HIS A 212 14.40 -16.08 4.38
CA HIS A 212 14.37 -15.02 3.38
C HIS A 212 15.75 -14.75 2.79
N ASP A 213 16.82 -15.01 3.56
CA ASP A 213 18.19 -14.90 3.10
C ASP A 213 18.58 -16.00 2.12
N ILE A 214 17.98 -17.18 2.21
CA ILE A 214 18.21 -18.26 1.23
C ILE A 214 17.51 -17.90 -0.08
N TRP A 215 16.24 -17.51 -0.03
CA TRP A 215 15.48 -17.12 -1.21
C TRP A 215 16.08 -15.89 -1.93
N ALA A 216 16.49 -14.86 -1.18
CA ALA A 216 17.17 -13.70 -1.73
C ALA A 216 18.51 -14.08 -2.40
N ARG A 217 19.27 -15.03 -1.84
CA ARG A 217 20.50 -15.56 -2.44
C ARG A 217 20.22 -16.38 -3.69
N GLU A 218 19.21 -17.23 -3.69
CA GLU A 218 18.81 -18.00 -4.86
C GLU A 218 18.30 -17.12 -5.99
N LEU A 219 17.51 -16.08 -5.66
CA LEU A 219 17.05 -15.08 -6.62
C LEU A 219 18.22 -14.27 -7.21
N ALA A 220 19.13 -13.83 -6.35
CA ALA A 220 20.35 -13.13 -6.80
C ALA A 220 21.24 -14.04 -7.68
N GLY A 221 21.33 -15.35 -7.34
CA GLY A 221 21.99 -16.35 -8.17
C GLY A 221 21.31 -16.50 -9.53
N ALA A 222 20.00 -16.71 -9.56
CA ALA A 222 19.24 -16.84 -10.81
C ALA A 222 19.30 -15.56 -11.67
N ALA A 223 19.30 -14.38 -11.04
CA ALA A 223 19.48 -13.11 -11.76
C ALA A 223 20.90 -12.96 -12.34
N SER A 224 21.92 -13.50 -11.65
CA SER A 224 23.30 -13.47 -12.12
C SER A 224 23.54 -14.45 -13.29
N ASP A 225 22.76 -15.51 -13.38
CA ASP A 225 22.83 -16.51 -14.43
C ASP A 225 21.95 -16.14 -15.66
N ALA A 226 21.25 -15.02 -15.61
CA ALA A 226 20.41 -14.56 -16.72
C ALA A 226 21.29 -14.14 -17.92
N GLU A 227 20.99 -14.75 -19.08
CA GLU A 227 21.65 -14.37 -20.33
C GLU A 227 21.09 -13.05 -20.85
N LEU A 228 21.97 -12.08 -21.12
CA LEU A 228 21.62 -10.77 -21.66
C LEU A 228 22.26 -10.58 -23.05
N GLU A 229 21.48 -10.09 -24.01
CA GLU A 229 21.99 -9.74 -25.33
C GLU A 229 22.74 -8.41 -25.26
N HIS A 230 24.02 -8.47 -25.65
CA HIS A 230 24.88 -7.28 -25.75
C HIS A 230 24.99 -6.84 -27.18
N ARG A 231 24.83 -5.54 -27.41
CA ARG A 231 25.08 -4.90 -28.70
C ARG A 231 26.24 -3.91 -28.58
N VAL A 232 27.18 -3.98 -29.54
CA VAL A 232 28.26 -3.02 -29.57
C VAL A 232 28.03 -2.06 -30.73
N LEU A 233 27.69 -0.81 -30.40
CA LEU A 233 27.45 0.25 -31.37
C LEU A 233 28.78 0.88 -31.78
N LEU A 234 29.17 0.68 -33.02
CA LEU A 234 30.46 1.12 -33.58
C LEU A 234 30.41 2.53 -34.16
N GLY A 235 29.25 2.97 -34.61
CA GLY A 235 29.03 4.26 -35.20
C GLY A 235 27.61 4.43 -35.71
N GLU A 236 27.25 5.65 -36.02
CA GLU A 236 25.96 6.04 -36.58
C GLU A 236 26.13 6.81 -37.85
N ILE A 237 25.15 6.74 -38.75
CA ILE A 237 25.07 7.52 -39.95
C ILE A 237 23.73 8.20 -40.06
N GLU A 238 23.74 9.47 -40.35
CA GLU A 238 22.54 10.25 -40.64
C GLU A 238 22.34 10.31 -42.15
N LEU A 239 21.21 9.83 -42.64
CA LEU A 239 20.83 9.82 -44.04
C LEU A 239 19.49 10.51 -44.25
N THR A 240 19.33 11.19 -45.36
CA THR A 240 18.02 11.66 -45.78
C THR A 240 17.19 10.49 -46.32
N LEU A 241 15.86 10.57 -46.26
CA LEU A 241 14.96 9.58 -46.85
C LEU A 241 15.21 9.44 -48.38
N GLY A 242 15.61 10.53 -49.06
CA GLY A 242 15.95 10.54 -50.46
C GLY A 242 17.21 9.76 -50.77
N ASP A 243 18.21 9.81 -49.90
CA ASP A 243 19.47 9.07 -50.08
C ASP A 243 19.26 7.59 -49.72
N PHE A 244 18.49 7.31 -48.67
CA PHE A 244 18.09 5.95 -48.31
C PHE A 244 17.41 5.21 -49.48
N ASN A 245 16.47 5.87 -50.17
CA ASN A 245 15.77 5.28 -51.33
C ASN A 245 16.66 5.05 -52.57
N LYS A 246 17.83 5.67 -52.63
CA LYS A 246 18.78 5.52 -53.73
C LYS A 246 19.84 4.44 -53.48
N MET A 247 19.93 3.94 -52.25
CA MET A 247 20.95 2.95 -51.85
C MET A 247 20.80 1.64 -52.62
N LYS A 248 21.92 1.07 -52.99
CA LYS A 248 22.02 -0.19 -53.73
C LYS A 248 23.03 -1.11 -53.07
N LEU A 249 22.89 -2.41 -53.33
CA LEU A 249 23.87 -3.41 -52.95
C LEU A 249 25.24 -3.06 -53.52
N GLY A 250 26.25 -2.93 -52.66
CA GLY A 250 27.63 -2.55 -53.02
C GLY A 250 27.98 -1.10 -52.69
N ASP A 251 27.04 -0.27 -52.29
CA ASP A 251 27.35 1.08 -51.83
C ASP A 251 28.13 1.05 -50.50
N VAL A 252 29.09 1.96 -50.38
CA VAL A 252 29.91 2.12 -49.16
C VAL A 252 29.36 3.29 -48.37
N LEU A 253 29.05 3.02 -47.11
CA LEU A 253 28.57 4.02 -46.19
C LEU A 253 29.69 4.41 -45.21
N ASP A 254 30.04 5.69 -45.19
CA ASP A 254 31.02 6.22 -44.26
C ASP A 254 30.38 6.42 -42.86
N LEU A 255 30.72 5.54 -41.93
CA LEU A 255 30.26 5.67 -40.53
C LEU A 255 31.04 6.78 -39.84
N ARG A 256 30.32 7.68 -39.18
CA ARG A 256 30.96 8.56 -38.18
C ARG A 256 31.46 7.69 -37.04
N LYS A 257 32.79 7.55 -36.95
CA LYS A 257 33.44 6.78 -35.91
C LYS A 257 33.31 7.53 -34.61
N PHE A 258 32.76 6.88 -33.58
CA PHE A 258 32.85 7.38 -32.20
C PHE A 258 34.30 7.25 -31.70
N ASP A 259 34.74 8.12 -30.84
CA ASP A 259 36.01 7.99 -30.12
C ASP A 259 36.08 6.66 -29.36
N PHE A 260 34.95 6.22 -28.81
CA PHE A 260 34.76 4.93 -28.17
C PHE A 260 33.45 4.31 -28.64
N ALA A 261 33.44 2.98 -28.81
CA ALA A 261 32.22 2.22 -29.05
C ALA A 261 31.38 2.17 -27.77
N ARG A 262 30.07 2.09 -27.94
CA ARG A 262 29.13 1.94 -26.78
C ARG A 262 28.63 0.52 -26.73
N VAL A 263 28.69 -0.08 -25.52
CA VAL A 263 28.10 -1.39 -25.27
C VAL A 263 26.73 -1.16 -24.66
N LEU A 264 25.72 -1.66 -25.35
CA LEU A 264 24.31 -1.54 -24.94
C LEU A 264 23.80 -2.90 -24.45
N ILE A 265 22.95 -2.87 -23.43
CA ILE A 265 22.10 -3.99 -23.06
C ILE A 265 20.67 -3.52 -23.31
N ASP A 266 19.96 -4.27 -24.15
CA ASP A 266 18.74 -3.77 -24.77
C ASP A 266 19.02 -2.48 -25.54
N ASP A 267 18.46 -1.36 -25.27
CA ASP A 267 18.79 -0.06 -25.89
C ASP A 267 19.50 0.90 -24.90
N ILE A 268 19.95 0.40 -23.74
CA ILE A 268 20.58 1.19 -22.69
C ILE A 268 22.11 1.12 -22.79
N PRO A 269 22.81 2.24 -23.01
CA PRO A 269 24.27 2.26 -23.06
C PRO A 269 24.84 2.15 -21.63
N LEU A 270 25.59 1.07 -21.37
CA LEU A 270 26.16 0.81 -20.03
C LEU A 270 27.68 1.02 -19.97
N PHE A 271 28.41 0.80 -21.09
CA PHE A 271 29.86 0.93 -21.09
C PHE A 271 30.36 1.62 -22.34
N GLU A 272 31.45 2.35 -22.19
CA GLU A 272 32.34 2.76 -23.26
C GLU A 272 33.38 1.66 -23.50
N ALA A 273 33.67 1.36 -24.77
CA ALA A 273 34.58 0.29 -25.12
C ALA A 273 35.49 0.67 -26.32
N GLU A 274 36.67 0.09 -26.33
CA GLU A 274 37.60 0.12 -27.49
C GLU A 274 37.43 -1.17 -28.26
N VAL A 275 37.23 -1.05 -29.57
CA VAL A 275 37.01 -2.18 -30.47
C VAL A 275 38.31 -2.62 -31.11
N GLY A 276 38.58 -3.91 -31.14
CA GLY A 276 39.76 -4.51 -31.71
C GLY A 276 39.53 -5.98 -32.11
N THR A 277 40.60 -6.70 -32.25
CA THR A 277 40.59 -8.15 -32.51
C THR A 277 41.33 -8.88 -31.38
N ALA A 278 40.76 -9.95 -30.88
CA ALA A 278 41.41 -10.84 -29.92
C ALA A 278 41.17 -12.29 -30.36
N ASN A 279 42.22 -13.10 -30.40
CA ASN A 279 42.14 -14.51 -30.78
C ASN A 279 41.47 -14.78 -32.12
N GLY A 280 41.61 -13.82 -33.10
CA GLY A 280 40.97 -13.94 -34.41
C GLY A 280 39.49 -13.55 -34.49
N TYR A 281 38.92 -13.09 -33.37
CA TYR A 281 37.52 -12.62 -33.26
C TYR A 281 37.48 -11.11 -33.03
N ALA A 282 36.38 -10.48 -33.46
CA ALA A 282 36.10 -9.10 -33.07
C ALA A 282 35.89 -9.05 -31.55
N ALA A 283 36.52 -8.08 -30.90
CA ALA A 283 36.49 -7.94 -29.43
C ALA A 283 36.28 -6.48 -29.04
N ALA A 284 35.57 -6.26 -27.95
CA ALA A 284 35.40 -4.97 -27.33
C ALA A 284 36.05 -4.99 -25.95
N ARG A 285 36.95 -4.04 -25.67
CA ARG A 285 37.56 -3.84 -24.36
C ARG A 285 36.78 -2.76 -23.64
N LEU A 286 36.16 -3.11 -22.52
CA LEU A 286 35.44 -2.16 -21.67
C LEU A 286 36.42 -1.19 -21.03
N LEU A 287 36.15 0.11 -21.14
CA LEU A 287 36.99 1.19 -20.59
C LEU A 287 36.36 1.84 -19.37
N LYS A 288 35.10 2.22 -19.47
CA LYS A 288 34.39 2.95 -18.41
C LYS A 288 32.90 2.60 -18.38
N ALA A 289 32.33 2.51 -17.22
CA ALA A 289 30.87 2.44 -17.05
C ALA A 289 30.25 3.84 -17.27
N ILE A 290 29.11 3.87 -17.95
CA ILE A 290 28.31 5.09 -18.17
C ILE A 290 27.37 5.20 -16.97
N GLU A 291 27.46 6.29 -16.20
CA GLU A 291 26.49 6.58 -15.15
C GLU A 291 25.15 6.93 -15.80
N LEU A 292 24.15 6.11 -15.57
CA LEU A 292 22.77 6.42 -15.95
C LEU A 292 22.30 7.53 -15.01
N ALA A 293 21.92 8.69 -15.56
CA ALA A 293 21.25 9.71 -14.79
C ALA A 293 19.93 9.13 -14.26
N GLU A 294 19.75 9.10 -12.96
CA GLU A 294 18.49 8.76 -12.33
C GLU A 294 17.39 9.67 -12.89
N ALA A 295 16.36 9.05 -13.53
CA ALA A 295 15.22 9.74 -14.11
C ALA A 295 14.10 9.90 -13.08
#